data_566ffd24f2b335c587353d6742e2e1a6
#
_entry.id   566ffd24f2b335c587353d6742e2e1a6
#
_cell.length_a   1.000
_cell.length_b   1.000
_cell.length_c   1.000
_cell.angle_alpha   90.00
_cell.angle_beta   90.00
_cell.angle_gamma   90.00
#
_symmetry.space_group_name_H-M   'P 1'
#
loop_
_entity.id
_entity.type
_entity.pdbx_description
1 polymer ?
#
loop_
_entity_poly.entity_id
_entity_poly.type
_entity_poly.pdbx_seq_one_letter_code
_entity_poly.pdbx_strand_id
1 'polypeptide(L)'
;MLIILKKISVILLLFFSFSFVSYGLNEGDISAASAVLIDGDTNEILFEKDAYTKRSMASTTKIMTSLLAVESEKLDDIVTLKEKIYIEGTALGLNKGDKLTLEALCYGMLLESGNDAAVLASVYLSGSEEKFSELMNKKATEIGMKNTNFVTASGLDDSEHYSTAYDMALLGSYAVKNSIFREICSTASYKAQYVSSDKIQYFSNHNKLLKYCDGVFGIKTGFTKKSGRCLVSACERDGKVLVAVTLKAPDDWNDHKKLYEYGFSLYENITGETSLPDRVSVSGSNENSIKIRNLINDTISVKKDSDIQLKVILKNFYYAPIKTNDILGKVIIYQNGFPIKEQIIVAAEDADVIKETKSKKQSIKQRFFIFIENLFKGW
;
A
#
# COMPACT_ATOMS: atom_id res chain seq x y z
N MET A 1 58.58 -55.93 -9.47
CA MET A 1 57.26 -55.90 -10.09
C MET A 1 56.31 -55.29 -9.01
N LEU A 2 56.17 -53.97 -9.09
CA LEU A 2 55.40 -53.19 -8.10
C LEU A 2 53.94 -53.12 -8.50
N ILE A 3 53.08 -53.67 -7.67
CA ILE A 3 51.62 -53.54 -7.87
C ILE A 3 51.16 -52.28 -7.13
N ILE A 4 50.75 -51.25 -7.88
CA ILE A 4 50.19 -50.03 -7.33
C ILE A 4 48.70 -50.26 -7.11
N LEU A 5 48.29 -50.40 -5.84
CA LEU A 5 46.86 -50.35 -5.45
C LEU A 5 46.37 -48.92 -5.50
N LYS A 6 45.54 -48.60 -6.49
CA LYS A 6 44.74 -47.37 -6.50
C LYS A 6 43.59 -47.49 -5.50
N LYS A 7 43.64 -46.73 -4.41
CA LYS A 7 42.49 -46.52 -3.55
C LYS A 7 41.46 -45.64 -4.27
N ILE A 8 40.34 -46.21 -4.66
CA ILE A 8 39.21 -45.46 -5.13
C ILE A 8 38.41 -45.01 -3.88
N SER A 9 38.49 -43.72 -3.57
CA SER A 9 37.66 -43.10 -2.52
C SER A 9 36.29 -42.80 -3.14
N VAL A 10 35.30 -43.59 -2.79
CA VAL A 10 33.89 -43.31 -3.15
C VAL A 10 33.41 -42.25 -2.15
N ILE A 11 33.33 -41.02 -2.61
CA ILE A 11 32.66 -39.94 -1.88
C ILE A 11 31.17 -40.13 -2.11
N LEU A 12 30.47 -40.66 -1.11
CA LEU A 12 29.02 -40.76 -1.06
C LEU A 12 28.48 -39.35 -0.77
N LEU A 13 28.12 -38.60 -1.82
CA LEU A 13 27.41 -37.33 -1.70
C LEU A 13 25.97 -37.68 -1.30
N LEU A 14 25.69 -37.59 -0.01
CA LEU A 14 24.34 -37.57 0.54
C LEU A 14 23.69 -36.25 0.13
N PHE A 15 22.98 -36.23 -1.00
CA PHE A 15 22.03 -35.19 -1.30
C PHE A 15 20.87 -35.32 -0.30
N PHE A 16 20.93 -34.52 0.77
CA PHE A 16 19.74 -34.23 1.57
C PHE A 16 18.82 -33.38 0.69
N SER A 17 17.95 -34.04 -0.05
CA SER A 17 16.79 -33.39 -0.64
C SER A 17 15.91 -32.94 0.51
N PHE A 18 16.08 -31.68 0.95
CA PHE A 18 15.05 -31.02 1.73
C PHE A 18 13.85 -30.88 0.80
N SER A 19 12.97 -31.90 0.82
CA SER A 19 11.63 -31.73 0.30
C SER A 19 10.96 -30.69 1.18
N PHE A 20 10.94 -29.44 0.74
CA PHE A 20 10.00 -28.46 1.26
C PHE A 20 8.61 -29.00 0.94
N VAL A 21 8.00 -29.70 1.91
CA VAL A 21 6.59 -30.00 1.86
C VAL A 21 5.92 -28.63 1.96
N SER A 22 5.51 -28.08 0.83
CA SER A 22 4.58 -26.97 0.80
C SER A 22 3.28 -27.50 1.40
N TYR A 23 3.08 -27.26 2.68
CA TYR A 23 1.77 -27.46 3.31
C TYR A 23 0.86 -26.39 2.72
N GLY A 24 0.10 -26.76 1.68
CA GLY A 24 -1.01 -25.94 1.22
C GLY A 24 -1.97 -25.72 2.39
N LEU A 25 -2.35 -24.47 2.66
CA LEU A 25 -3.38 -24.15 3.64
C LEU A 25 -4.73 -24.67 3.12
N ASN A 26 -5.42 -25.49 3.92
CA ASN A 26 -6.73 -26.03 3.56
C ASN A 26 -7.84 -25.26 4.28
N GLU A 27 -9.05 -25.30 3.74
CA GLU A 27 -10.22 -24.65 4.37
C GLU A 27 -10.47 -25.14 5.81
N GLY A 28 -10.16 -26.42 6.10
CA GLY A 28 -10.28 -27.02 7.44
C GLY A 28 -9.33 -26.44 8.48
N ASP A 29 -8.23 -25.81 8.06
CA ASP A 29 -7.25 -25.19 8.94
C ASP A 29 -7.70 -23.82 9.45
N ILE A 30 -8.71 -23.23 8.83
CA ILE A 30 -9.27 -21.91 9.14
C ILE A 30 -10.61 -22.08 9.86
N SER A 31 -10.71 -21.50 11.06
CA SER A 31 -11.89 -21.61 11.93
C SER A 31 -13.09 -20.79 11.44
N ALA A 32 -12.82 -19.75 10.65
CA ALA A 32 -13.84 -18.84 10.12
C ALA A 32 -14.87 -19.58 9.26
N ALA A 33 -16.13 -19.14 9.30
CA ALA A 33 -17.16 -19.60 8.38
C ALA A 33 -16.94 -19.08 6.96
N SER A 34 -16.41 -17.85 6.81
CA SER A 34 -15.93 -17.32 5.53
C SER A 34 -14.57 -16.66 5.74
N ALA A 35 -13.64 -16.91 4.82
CA ALA A 35 -12.32 -16.32 4.84
C ALA A 35 -11.81 -16.04 3.43
N VAL A 36 -10.95 -15.03 3.29
CA VAL A 36 -10.20 -14.76 2.08
C VAL A 36 -8.86 -14.12 2.42
N LEU A 37 -7.85 -14.44 1.63
CA LEU A 37 -6.58 -13.74 1.57
C LEU A 37 -6.37 -13.26 0.14
N ILE A 38 -6.10 -11.97 -0.02
CA ILE A 38 -5.78 -11.40 -1.33
C ILE A 38 -4.42 -10.71 -1.34
N ASP A 39 -3.81 -10.65 -2.51
CA ASP A 39 -2.73 -9.71 -2.81
C ASP A 39 -3.29 -8.29 -2.81
N GLY A 40 -2.76 -7.40 -1.97
CA GLY A 40 -3.26 -6.03 -1.79
C GLY A 40 -3.01 -5.12 -3.00
N ASP A 41 -2.08 -5.47 -3.89
CA ASP A 41 -1.79 -4.68 -5.09
C ASP A 41 -2.69 -5.07 -6.26
N THR A 42 -2.83 -6.39 -6.49
CA THR A 42 -3.53 -6.95 -7.66
C THR A 42 -4.97 -7.38 -7.37
N ASN A 43 -5.34 -7.55 -6.11
CA ASN A 43 -6.58 -8.17 -5.63
C ASN A 43 -6.73 -9.66 -6.05
N GLU A 44 -5.62 -10.31 -6.45
CA GLU A 44 -5.59 -11.75 -6.72
C GLU A 44 -5.91 -12.54 -5.44
N ILE A 45 -6.79 -13.53 -5.54
CA ILE A 45 -7.12 -14.41 -4.42
C ILE A 45 -5.99 -15.43 -4.22
N LEU A 46 -5.42 -15.46 -3.03
CA LEU A 46 -4.37 -16.41 -2.65
C LEU A 46 -4.95 -17.59 -1.86
N PHE A 47 -6.02 -17.33 -1.10
CA PHE A 47 -6.78 -18.33 -0.37
C PHE A 47 -8.23 -17.88 -0.25
N GLU A 48 -9.16 -18.83 -0.34
CA GLU A 48 -10.58 -18.58 -0.10
C GLU A 48 -11.25 -19.73 0.63
N LYS A 49 -12.25 -19.40 1.44
CA LYS A 49 -13.20 -20.32 2.07
C LYS A 49 -14.54 -19.60 2.15
N ASP A 50 -15.55 -20.11 1.45
CA ASP A 50 -16.88 -19.50 1.45
C ASP A 50 -16.85 -17.97 1.25
N ALA A 51 -15.91 -17.48 0.41
CA ALA A 51 -15.52 -16.07 0.33
C ALA A 51 -16.64 -15.15 -0.18
N TYR A 52 -17.64 -15.70 -0.89
CA TYR A 52 -18.73 -14.93 -1.52
C TYR A 52 -20.06 -15.06 -0.79
N THR A 53 -20.13 -15.83 0.29
CA THR A 53 -21.35 -15.94 1.11
C THR A 53 -21.63 -14.63 1.84
N LYS A 54 -22.85 -14.08 1.66
CA LYS A 54 -23.29 -12.86 2.35
C LYS A 54 -23.40 -13.11 3.85
N ARG A 55 -22.75 -12.27 4.65
CA ARG A 55 -22.72 -12.35 6.11
C ARG A 55 -22.81 -10.96 6.72
N SER A 56 -23.28 -10.88 7.97
CA SER A 56 -23.11 -9.69 8.80
C SER A 56 -21.63 -9.49 9.11
N MET A 57 -21.14 -8.26 8.94
CA MET A 57 -19.73 -7.91 9.09
C MET A 57 -19.44 -7.09 10.36
N ALA A 58 -20.49 -6.81 11.17
CA ALA A 58 -20.37 -6.01 12.39
C ALA A 58 -19.56 -4.71 12.19
N SER A 59 -18.79 -4.30 13.18
CA SER A 59 -18.00 -3.06 13.16
C SER A 59 -16.88 -3.01 12.12
N THR A 60 -16.63 -4.05 11.31
CA THR A 60 -15.74 -3.91 10.16
C THR A 60 -16.33 -2.97 9.10
N THR A 61 -17.64 -2.70 9.15
CA THR A 61 -18.34 -1.63 8.43
C THR A 61 -17.66 -0.26 8.58
N LYS A 62 -17.08 0.03 9.75
CA LYS A 62 -16.43 1.32 10.03
C LYS A 62 -15.19 1.58 9.17
N ILE A 63 -14.70 0.57 8.46
CA ILE A 63 -13.67 0.76 7.41
C ILE A 63 -14.25 1.69 6.33
N MET A 64 -15.45 1.40 5.83
CA MET A 64 -16.11 2.23 4.82
C MET A 64 -16.44 3.62 5.37
N THR A 65 -16.95 3.70 6.60
CA THR A 65 -17.32 4.98 7.24
C THR A 65 -16.11 5.88 7.41
N SER A 66 -14.99 5.33 7.90
CA SER A 66 -13.74 6.08 8.08
C SER A 66 -13.08 6.41 6.75
N LEU A 67 -13.16 5.54 5.75
CA LEU A 67 -12.66 5.81 4.40
C LEU A 67 -13.36 7.02 3.79
N LEU A 68 -14.68 7.06 3.84
CA LEU A 68 -15.46 8.21 3.33
C LEU A 68 -15.15 9.50 4.10
N ALA A 69 -14.89 9.40 5.41
CA ALA A 69 -14.47 10.56 6.19
C ALA A 69 -13.07 11.06 5.76
N VAL A 70 -12.13 10.16 5.54
CA VAL A 70 -10.78 10.50 5.07
C VAL A 70 -10.82 11.11 3.66
N GLU A 71 -11.60 10.53 2.74
CA GLU A 71 -11.74 11.01 1.37
C GLU A 71 -12.52 12.32 1.24
N SER A 72 -13.22 12.75 2.30
CA SER A 72 -13.98 14.02 2.29
C SER A 72 -13.08 15.28 2.31
N GLU A 73 -11.77 15.13 2.62
CA GLU A 73 -10.81 16.22 2.84
C GLU A 73 -11.22 17.19 3.97
N LYS A 74 -12.05 16.71 4.93
CA LYS A 74 -12.61 17.51 6.05
C LYS A 74 -12.12 17.04 7.42
N LEU A 75 -10.99 16.35 7.49
CA LEU A 75 -10.52 15.75 8.74
C LEU A 75 -10.29 16.77 9.86
N ASP A 76 -9.89 17.99 9.51
CA ASP A 76 -9.67 19.08 10.46
C ASP A 76 -10.97 19.77 10.91
N ASP A 77 -12.10 19.48 10.28
CA ASP A 77 -13.38 20.11 10.63
C ASP A 77 -13.83 19.70 12.03
N ILE A 78 -14.33 20.68 12.78
CA ILE A 78 -14.84 20.47 14.13
C ILE A 78 -16.29 20.01 14.05
N VAL A 79 -16.53 18.76 14.41
CA VAL A 79 -17.85 18.15 14.46
C VAL A 79 -18.44 18.29 15.84
N THR A 80 -19.67 18.85 15.91
CA THR A 80 -20.35 19.10 17.18
C THR A 80 -21.52 18.15 17.34
N LEU A 81 -21.59 17.42 18.44
CA LEU A 81 -22.76 16.59 18.80
C LEU A 81 -23.90 17.48 19.31
N LYS A 82 -24.92 17.70 18.46
CA LYS A 82 -26.07 18.57 18.79
C LYS A 82 -27.05 17.92 19.75
N GLU A 83 -27.32 16.62 19.57
CA GLU A 83 -28.20 15.82 20.43
C GLU A 83 -27.54 14.51 20.79
N LYS A 84 -27.80 13.99 22.00
CA LYS A 84 -27.19 12.74 22.47
C LYS A 84 -27.60 11.56 21.58
N ILE A 85 -26.62 10.81 21.14
CA ILE A 85 -26.82 9.57 20.38
C ILE A 85 -27.01 8.44 21.40
N TYR A 86 -28.16 7.75 21.32
CA TYR A 86 -28.44 6.55 22.08
C TYR A 86 -28.26 5.37 21.12
N ILE A 87 -27.22 4.59 21.32
CA ILE A 87 -26.87 3.50 20.42
C ILE A 87 -26.34 2.30 21.20
N GLU A 88 -26.67 1.10 20.75
CA GLU A 88 -26.19 -0.14 21.37
C GLU A 88 -24.73 -0.42 21.05
N GLY A 89 -24.12 -1.29 21.87
CA GLY A 89 -22.75 -1.77 21.69
C GLY A 89 -21.70 -0.77 22.14
N THR A 90 -20.52 -0.80 21.52
CA THR A 90 -19.38 0.03 21.90
C THR A 90 -19.60 1.48 21.48
N ALA A 91 -19.42 2.42 22.41
CA ALA A 91 -19.52 3.85 22.17
C ALA A 91 -18.37 4.59 22.85
N LEU A 92 -17.96 5.74 22.32
CA LEU A 92 -16.99 6.64 22.94
C LEU A 92 -17.58 7.35 24.16
N GLY A 93 -18.89 7.34 24.30
CA GLY A 93 -19.63 8.03 25.36
C GLY A 93 -19.72 9.52 25.12
N LEU A 94 -19.91 9.93 23.87
CA LEU A 94 -20.09 11.32 23.49
C LEU A 94 -21.35 11.91 24.11
N ASN A 95 -21.26 13.18 24.54
CA ASN A 95 -22.36 13.93 25.14
C ASN A 95 -22.74 15.12 24.28
N LYS A 96 -23.99 15.58 24.42
CA LYS A 96 -24.47 16.81 23.78
C LYS A 96 -23.51 17.97 24.10
N GLY A 97 -23.08 18.67 23.05
CA GLY A 97 -22.13 19.77 23.13
C GLY A 97 -20.66 19.37 22.98
N ASP A 98 -20.35 18.08 22.99
CA ASP A 98 -18.99 17.61 22.71
C ASP A 98 -18.57 18.00 21.28
N LYS A 99 -17.31 18.44 21.13
CA LYS A 99 -16.71 18.86 19.87
C LYS A 99 -15.40 18.13 19.69
N LEU A 100 -15.26 17.43 18.56
CA LEU A 100 -14.07 16.70 18.15
C LEU A 100 -13.78 17.01 16.67
N THR A 101 -12.53 16.87 16.25
CA THR A 101 -12.23 16.86 14.81
C THR A 101 -12.79 15.60 14.16
N LEU A 102 -13.11 15.66 12.88
CA LEU A 102 -13.53 14.47 12.13
C LEU A 102 -12.43 13.39 12.15
N GLU A 103 -11.16 13.81 12.15
CA GLU A 103 -10.01 12.93 12.35
C GLU A 103 -10.09 12.15 13.68
N ALA A 104 -10.33 12.85 14.80
CA ALA A 104 -10.48 12.21 16.11
C ALA A 104 -11.65 11.22 16.14
N LEU A 105 -12.74 11.49 15.40
CA LEU A 105 -13.84 10.54 15.23
C LEU A 105 -13.39 9.30 14.43
N CYS A 106 -12.53 9.46 13.40
CA CYS A 106 -11.97 8.32 12.65
C CYS A 106 -11.11 7.43 13.55
N TYR A 107 -10.25 8.03 14.39
CA TYR A 107 -9.52 7.27 15.42
C TYR A 107 -10.46 6.55 16.38
N GLY A 108 -11.48 7.22 16.86
CA GLY A 108 -12.49 6.62 17.74
C GLY A 108 -13.25 5.45 17.09
N MET A 109 -13.53 5.54 15.80
CA MET A 109 -14.16 4.46 15.02
C MET A 109 -13.24 3.27 14.80
N LEU A 110 -12.01 3.51 14.37
CA LEU A 110 -11.10 2.43 13.97
C LEU A 110 -10.43 1.75 15.18
N LEU A 111 -10.06 2.50 16.21
CA LEU A 111 -9.37 1.97 17.38
C LEU A 111 -10.36 1.41 18.42
N GLU A 112 -11.28 2.25 18.90
CA GLU A 112 -12.26 1.92 19.97
C GLU A 112 -13.56 1.34 19.46
N SER A 113 -13.80 1.37 18.16
CA SER A 113 -15.05 0.88 17.57
C SER A 113 -16.29 1.69 17.96
N GLY A 114 -16.17 3.00 18.26
CA GLY A 114 -17.26 3.87 18.72
C GLY A 114 -18.43 3.93 17.71
N ASN A 115 -19.60 3.43 18.09
CA ASN A 115 -20.81 3.49 17.27
C ASN A 115 -21.37 4.90 17.20
N ASP A 116 -21.33 5.64 18.31
CA ASP A 116 -21.72 7.05 18.39
C ASP A 116 -20.83 7.95 17.52
N ALA A 117 -19.53 7.66 17.45
CA ALA A 117 -18.63 8.35 16.54
C ALA A 117 -18.99 8.10 15.07
N ALA A 118 -19.37 6.87 14.71
CA ALA A 118 -19.78 6.52 13.36
C ALA A 118 -21.06 7.25 12.94
N VAL A 119 -22.07 7.26 13.81
CA VAL A 119 -23.31 8.00 13.57
C VAL A 119 -23.04 9.51 13.47
N LEU A 120 -22.24 10.07 14.38
CA LEU A 120 -21.91 11.49 14.35
C LEU A 120 -21.20 11.89 13.06
N ALA A 121 -20.21 11.11 12.65
CA ALA A 121 -19.46 11.34 11.41
C ALA A 121 -20.39 11.22 10.17
N SER A 122 -21.25 10.21 10.11
CA SER A 122 -22.17 9.99 9.00
C SER A 122 -23.15 11.14 8.83
N VAL A 123 -23.77 11.59 9.93
CA VAL A 123 -24.70 12.73 9.93
C VAL A 123 -23.98 14.03 9.55
N TYR A 124 -22.76 14.23 10.03
CA TYR A 124 -21.94 15.39 9.66
C TYR A 124 -21.65 15.43 8.16
N LEU A 125 -21.26 14.29 7.57
CA LEU A 125 -20.84 14.22 6.16
C LEU A 125 -21.98 14.27 5.17
N SER A 126 -23.18 13.77 5.52
CA SER A 126 -24.29 13.61 4.57
C SER A 126 -25.64 14.19 5.03
N GLY A 127 -25.73 14.62 6.28
CA GLY A 127 -26.95 15.16 6.87
C GLY A 127 -27.87 14.12 7.53
N SER A 128 -27.80 12.83 7.15
CA SER A 128 -28.50 11.73 7.83
C SER A 128 -27.79 10.39 7.60
N GLU A 129 -28.09 9.36 8.42
CA GLU A 129 -27.54 8.01 8.24
C GLU A 129 -28.03 7.36 6.93
N GLU A 130 -29.29 7.62 6.52
CA GLU A 130 -29.84 7.10 5.27
C GLU A 130 -29.06 7.62 4.06
N LYS A 131 -28.83 8.94 3.98
CA LYS A 131 -28.01 9.53 2.91
C LYS A 131 -26.56 9.05 2.96
N PHE A 132 -26.06 8.78 4.17
CA PHE A 132 -24.70 8.24 4.31
C PHE A 132 -24.62 6.80 3.80
N SER A 133 -25.65 5.97 4.05
CA SER A 133 -25.70 4.61 3.52
C SER A 133 -25.73 4.60 1.98
N GLU A 134 -26.38 5.58 1.35
CA GLU A 134 -26.31 5.75 -0.11
C GLU A 134 -24.88 6.04 -0.59
N LEU A 135 -24.13 6.90 0.13
CA LEU A 135 -22.73 7.18 -0.18
C LEU A 135 -21.86 5.94 0.01
N MET A 136 -22.08 5.17 1.09
CA MET A 136 -21.37 3.91 1.33
C MET A 136 -21.60 2.90 0.19
N ASN A 137 -22.83 2.73 -0.25
CA ASN A 137 -23.18 1.81 -1.32
C ASN A 137 -22.66 2.28 -2.69
N LYS A 138 -22.65 3.58 -2.93
CA LYS A 138 -22.02 4.17 -4.12
C LYS A 138 -20.52 3.86 -4.13
N LYS A 139 -19.81 4.10 -3.03
CA LYS A 139 -18.39 3.77 -2.89
C LYS A 139 -18.14 2.27 -3.01
N ALA A 140 -18.99 1.42 -2.44
CA ALA A 140 -18.92 -0.03 -2.60
C ALA A 140 -18.96 -0.44 -4.08
N THR A 141 -19.86 0.17 -4.86
CA THR A 141 -19.94 -0.06 -6.31
C THR A 141 -18.66 0.38 -7.03
N GLU A 142 -18.11 1.55 -6.68
CA GLU A 142 -16.85 2.07 -7.26
C GLU A 142 -15.66 1.14 -6.97
N ILE A 143 -15.60 0.55 -5.78
CA ILE A 143 -14.56 -0.42 -5.38
C ILE A 143 -14.75 -1.79 -6.04
N GLY A 144 -15.98 -2.11 -6.50
CA GLY A 144 -16.32 -3.39 -7.09
C GLY A 144 -16.88 -4.43 -6.10
N MET A 145 -17.43 -3.99 -4.96
CA MET A 145 -18.09 -4.80 -3.95
C MET A 145 -19.50 -5.21 -4.40
N LYS A 146 -19.61 -6.29 -5.17
CA LYS A 146 -20.85 -6.67 -5.87
C LYS A 146 -21.91 -7.32 -4.97
N ASN A 147 -21.52 -7.85 -3.82
CA ASN A 147 -22.38 -8.60 -2.90
C ASN A 147 -22.48 -7.92 -1.53
N THR A 148 -22.46 -6.58 -1.52
CA THR A 148 -22.48 -5.76 -0.31
C THR A 148 -23.63 -4.79 -0.33
N ASN A 149 -24.25 -4.62 0.83
CA ASN A 149 -25.21 -3.55 1.08
C ASN A 149 -24.99 -2.97 2.47
N PHE A 150 -24.73 -1.69 2.52
CA PHE A 150 -24.58 -0.92 3.76
C PHE A 150 -25.90 -0.24 4.12
N VAL A 151 -26.35 -0.40 5.35
CA VAL A 151 -27.55 0.25 5.91
C VAL A 151 -27.16 1.19 7.06
N THR A 152 -26.19 0.80 7.87
CA THR A 152 -25.73 1.59 9.03
C THR A 152 -24.28 1.98 8.90
N ALA A 153 -23.90 3.15 9.42
CA ALA A 153 -22.53 3.61 9.46
C ALA A 153 -21.66 2.86 10.50
N SER A 154 -22.31 2.26 11.50
CA SER A 154 -21.66 1.60 12.64
C SER A 154 -21.45 0.10 12.45
N GLY A 155 -22.26 -0.57 11.62
CA GLY A 155 -22.26 -2.02 11.46
C GLY A 155 -23.11 -2.75 12.48
N LEU A 156 -24.05 -2.08 13.12
CA LEU A 156 -25.09 -2.75 13.92
C LEU A 156 -25.94 -3.64 13.02
N ASP A 157 -26.45 -4.72 13.62
CA ASP A 157 -27.16 -5.77 12.89
C ASP A 157 -28.47 -5.24 12.29
N ASP A 158 -28.60 -5.44 10.98
CA ASP A 158 -29.80 -5.28 10.19
C ASP A 158 -29.88 -6.43 9.19
N SER A 159 -31.09 -6.79 8.72
CA SER A 159 -31.28 -7.90 7.76
C SER A 159 -30.66 -7.57 6.40
N GLU A 160 -30.72 -6.32 6.01
CA GLU A 160 -30.21 -5.82 4.73
C GLU A 160 -28.76 -5.31 4.82
N HIS A 161 -28.12 -5.37 6.04
CA HIS A 161 -26.75 -4.97 6.22
C HIS A 161 -25.79 -6.16 6.13
N TYR A 162 -25.22 -6.38 4.96
CA TYR A 162 -24.38 -7.54 4.68
C TYR A 162 -23.21 -7.22 3.75
N SER A 163 -22.21 -8.09 3.80
CA SER A 163 -21.10 -8.12 2.84
C SER A 163 -20.61 -9.57 2.67
N THR A 164 -19.54 -9.75 1.93
CA THR A 164 -18.82 -11.01 1.78
C THR A 164 -17.38 -10.85 2.23
N ALA A 165 -16.67 -11.95 2.52
CA ALA A 165 -15.26 -11.88 2.86
C ALA A 165 -14.46 -11.25 1.71
N TYR A 166 -14.75 -11.60 0.47
CA TYR A 166 -14.09 -11.05 -0.70
C TYR A 166 -14.34 -9.54 -0.87
N ASP A 167 -15.59 -9.09 -0.77
CA ASP A 167 -15.91 -7.67 -0.89
C ASP A 167 -15.23 -6.84 0.22
N MET A 168 -15.20 -7.37 1.46
CA MET A 168 -14.49 -6.72 2.56
C MET A 168 -12.97 -6.70 2.36
N ALA A 169 -12.40 -7.68 1.65
CA ALA A 169 -10.98 -7.66 1.30
C ALA A 169 -10.69 -6.59 0.23
N LEU A 170 -11.57 -6.42 -0.77
CA LEU A 170 -11.47 -5.32 -1.73
C LEU A 170 -11.52 -3.97 -1.03
N LEU A 171 -12.45 -3.79 -0.07
CA LEU A 171 -12.54 -2.58 0.72
C LEU A 171 -11.25 -2.33 1.53
N GLY A 172 -10.73 -3.37 2.21
CA GLY A 172 -9.49 -3.28 2.96
C GLY A 172 -8.30 -2.91 2.08
N SER A 173 -8.15 -3.59 0.93
CA SER A 173 -7.09 -3.30 -0.05
C SER A 173 -7.17 -1.87 -0.58
N TYR A 174 -8.37 -1.39 -0.90
CA TYR A 174 -8.57 -0.02 -1.35
C TYR A 174 -8.23 1.01 -0.26
N ALA A 175 -8.73 0.79 0.95
CA ALA A 175 -8.57 1.74 2.06
C ALA A 175 -7.12 1.93 2.47
N VAL A 176 -6.32 0.86 2.54
CA VAL A 176 -4.91 0.94 2.99
C VAL A 176 -3.97 1.60 1.96
N LYS A 177 -4.42 1.82 0.72
CA LYS A 177 -3.69 2.61 -0.29
C LYS A 177 -3.73 4.11 0.03
N ASN A 178 -4.72 4.57 0.81
CA ASN A 178 -4.74 5.93 1.32
C ASN A 178 -3.82 6.01 2.56
N SER A 179 -2.79 6.86 2.49
CA SER A 179 -1.77 6.98 3.54
C SER A 179 -2.34 7.44 4.89
N ILE A 180 -3.32 8.35 4.87
CA ILE A 180 -3.98 8.86 6.09
C ILE A 180 -4.81 7.76 6.74
N PHE A 181 -5.62 7.02 5.95
CA PHE A 181 -6.38 5.89 6.47
C PHE A 181 -5.45 4.82 7.07
N ARG A 182 -4.36 4.52 6.37
CA ARG A 182 -3.34 3.57 6.83
C ARG A 182 -2.71 4.01 8.15
N GLU A 183 -2.35 5.28 8.30
CA GLU A 183 -1.84 5.85 9.55
C GLU A 183 -2.83 5.66 10.69
N ILE A 184 -4.10 6.05 10.50
CA ILE A 184 -5.13 5.93 11.54
C ILE A 184 -5.31 4.48 11.98
N CYS A 185 -5.48 3.53 11.05
CA CYS A 185 -5.76 2.13 11.38
C CYS A 185 -4.55 1.40 11.97
N SER A 186 -3.32 1.86 11.72
CA SER A 186 -2.08 1.29 12.26
C SER A 186 -1.69 1.85 13.63
N THR A 187 -2.31 2.94 14.04
CA THR A 187 -2.01 3.61 15.32
C THR A 187 -2.43 2.72 16.49
N ALA A 188 -1.49 2.47 17.41
CA ALA A 188 -1.74 1.64 18.59
C ALA A 188 -2.59 2.36 19.65
N SER A 189 -2.38 3.67 19.82
CA SER A 189 -3.13 4.52 20.75
C SER A 189 -3.14 5.96 20.28
N TYR A 190 -4.28 6.62 20.43
CA TYR A 190 -4.48 8.01 20.04
C TYR A 190 -5.02 8.83 21.22
N LYS A 191 -4.48 10.04 21.39
CA LYS A 191 -4.93 11.01 22.40
C LYS A 191 -5.90 11.99 21.79
N ALA A 192 -7.20 11.78 21.98
CA ALA A 192 -8.23 12.69 21.52
C ALA A 192 -8.41 13.87 22.49
N GLN A 193 -8.20 15.09 22.01
CA GLN A 193 -8.49 16.33 22.74
C GLN A 193 -9.85 16.86 22.28
N TYR A 194 -10.76 17.08 23.25
CA TYR A 194 -12.04 17.70 22.98
C TYR A 194 -11.89 19.22 22.79
N VAL A 195 -12.40 19.75 21.69
CA VAL A 195 -12.33 21.19 21.40
C VAL A 195 -13.25 22.01 22.31
N SER A 196 -14.31 21.37 22.83
CA SER A 196 -15.31 22.00 23.70
C SER A 196 -14.87 22.15 25.16
N SER A 197 -13.79 21.49 25.58
CA SER A 197 -13.35 21.44 27.00
C SER A 197 -11.92 20.89 27.08
N ASP A 198 -11.36 20.92 28.32
CA ASP A 198 -10.06 20.29 28.60
C ASP A 198 -10.12 18.77 28.69
N LYS A 199 -11.25 18.15 28.31
CA LYS A 199 -11.41 16.69 28.29
C LYS A 199 -10.45 16.05 27.30
N ILE A 200 -9.72 15.06 27.77
CA ILE A 200 -8.85 14.20 26.99
C ILE A 200 -9.38 12.78 27.12
N GLN A 201 -9.41 12.06 26.00
CA GLN A 201 -9.74 10.63 25.98
C GLN A 201 -8.68 9.88 25.18
N TYR A 202 -8.24 8.74 25.71
CA TYR A 202 -7.28 7.87 25.01
C TYR A 202 -8.02 6.74 24.32
N PHE A 203 -7.77 6.56 23.05
CA PHE A 203 -8.29 5.46 22.25
C PHE A 203 -7.20 4.41 22.07
N SER A 204 -7.53 3.14 22.29
CA SER A 204 -6.60 2.01 22.16
C SER A 204 -7.05 1.07 21.05
N ASN A 205 -6.13 0.65 20.21
CA ASN A 205 -6.47 -0.23 19.10
C ASN A 205 -6.76 -1.65 19.59
N HIS A 206 -7.97 -2.13 19.31
CA HIS A 206 -8.42 -3.46 19.69
C HIS A 206 -7.81 -4.59 18.83
N ASN A 207 -7.13 -4.26 17.72
CA ASN A 207 -6.48 -5.25 16.87
C ASN A 207 -5.20 -5.78 17.53
N LYS A 208 -5.30 -6.94 18.14
CA LYS A 208 -4.16 -7.59 18.83
C LYS A 208 -3.05 -8.01 17.88
N LEU A 209 -3.34 -8.23 16.58
CA LEU A 209 -2.33 -8.62 15.59
C LEU A 209 -1.22 -7.59 15.44
N LEU A 210 -1.50 -6.30 15.70
CA LEU A 210 -0.47 -5.24 15.71
C LEU A 210 0.71 -5.54 16.65
N LYS A 211 0.50 -6.38 17.69
CA LYS A 211 1.52 -6.75 18.67
C LYS A 211 2.10 -8.14 18.46
N TYR A 212 1.35 -9.04 17.82
CA TYR A 212 1.66 -10.48 17.82
C TYR A 212 1.91 -11.07 16.44
N CYS A 213 1.71 -10.28 15.37
CA CYS A 213 1.96 -10.74 14.01
C CYS A 213 2.82 -9.73 13.28
N ASP A 214 4.04 -10.12 12.97
CA ASP A 214 5.01 -9.25 12.30
C ASP A 214 4.50 -8.77 10.95
N GLY A 215 4.68 -7.47 10.69
CA GLY A 215 4.23 -6.79 9.49
C GLY A 215 2.74 -6.41 9.47
N VAL A 216 1.90 -6.84 10.43
CA VAL A 216 0.50 -6.42 10.48
C VAL A 216 0.40 -4.97 10.93
N PHE A 217 -0.33 -4.15 10.14
CA PHE A 217 -0.50 -2.72 10.40
C PHE A 217 -1.96 -2.25 10.51
N GLY A 218 -2.93 -3.11 10.43
CA GLY A 218 -4.36 -2.74 10.56
C GLY A 218 -5.24 -3.98 10.37
N ILE A 219 -6.58 -3.93 10.17
CA ILE A 219 -7.38 -2.72 9.89
C ILE A 219 -8.45 -2.55 10.98
N LYS A 220 -9.42 -3.53 11.08
CA LYS A 220 -10.59 -3.41 11.97
C LYS A 220 -11.13 -4.74 12.44
N THR A 221 -11.45 -4.81 13.73
CA THR A 221 -12.19 -5.90 14.37
C THR A 221 -13.69 -5.62 14.39
N GLY A 222 -14.50 -6.67 14.40
CA GLY A 222 -15.94 -6.58 14.57
C GLY A 222 -16.50 -7.74 15.38
N PHE A 223 -17.58 -7.48 16.12
CA PHE A 223 -18.31 -8.50 16.85
C PHE A 223 -19.74 -8.07 17.13
N THR A 224 -20.69 -8.95 16.81
CA THR A 224 -22.05 -8.94 17.37
C THR A 224 -22.43 -10.40 17.72
N LYS A 225 -23.49 -10.61 18.48
CA LYS A 225 -23.97 -11.95 18.76
C LYS A 225 -24.38 -12.69 17.48
N LYS A 226 -24.90 -11.98 16.48
CA LYS A 226 -25.32 -12.51 15.17
C LYS A 226 -24.13 -12.82 14.27
N SER A 227 -23.22 -11.87 14.11
CA SER A 227 -22.07 -12.01 13.20
C SER A 227 -21.00 -12.96 13.72
N GLY A 228 -20.86 -13.13 15.06
CA GLY A 228 -19.65 -13.67 15.64
C GLY A 228 -18.47 -12.70 15.47
N ARG A 229 -17.25 -13.19 15.66
CA ARG A 229 -16.03 -12.38 15.46
C ARG A 229 -15.76 -12.20 13.97
N CYS A 230 -15.45 -10.97 13.57
CA CYS A 230 -15.09 -10.57 12.23
C CYS A 230 -13.78 -9.78 12.30
N LEU A 231 -12.91 -9.99 11.34
CA LEU A 231 -11.63 -9.28 11.27
C LEU A 231 -11.28 -8.99 9.82
N VAL A 232 -10.90 -7.75 9.56
CA VAL A 232 -10.21 -7.34 8.35
C VAL A 232 -8.83 -6.86 8.79
N SER A 233 -7.77 -7.44 8.26
CA SER A 233 -6.41 -6.99 8.55
C SER A 233 -5.55 -6.88 7.30
N ALA A 234 -4.48 -6.10 7.39
CA ALA A 234 -3.46 -5.95 6.37
C ALA A 234 -2.09 -6.17 6.98
N CYS A 235 -1.23 -6.82 6.21
CA CYS A 235 0.13 -7.16 6.60
C CYS A 235 1.09 -6.82 5.47
N GLU A 236 2.22 -6.18 5.79
CA GLU A 236 3.26 -5.87 4.83
C GLU A 236 4.57 -6.53 5.25
N ARG A 237 5.19 -7.26 4.32
CA ARG A 237 6.55 -7.79 4.45
C ARG A 237 7.29 -7.57 3.14
N ASP A 238 8.51 -7.10 3.21
CA ASP A 238 9.37 -6.85 2.04
C ASP A 238 8.67 -6.02 0.93
N GLY A 239 7.84 -5.05 1.32
CA GLY A 239 7.09 -4.18 0.43
C GLY A 239 5.89 -4.85 -0.26
N LYS A 240 5.54 -6.10 0.06
CA LYS A 240 4.33 -6.79 -0.38
C LYS A 240 3.24 -6.67 0.67
N VAL A 241 2.08 -6.16 0.26
CA VAL A 241 0.90 -6.06 1.12
C VAL A 241 -0.06 -7.20 0.83
N LEU A 242 -0.49 -7.91 1.87
CA LEU A 242 -1.56 -8.89 1.82
C LEU A 242 -2.73 -8.44 2.70
N VAL A 243 -3.96 -8.70 2.26
CA VAL A 243 -5.17 -8.39 3.02
C VAL A 243 -5.94 -9.67 3.31
N ALA A 244 -6.20 -9.90 4.58
CA ALA A 244 -6.95 -11.04 5.08
C ALA A 244 -8.28 -10.61 5.68
N VAL A 245 -9.33 -11.38 5.42
CA VAL A 245 -10.66 -11.19 6.02
C VAL A 245 -11.17 -12.53 6.54
N THR A 246 -11.70 -12.49 7.76
CA THR A 246 -12.47 -13.60 8.34
C THR A 246 -13.81 -13.09 8.85
N LEU A 247 -14.88 -13.81 8.53
CA LEU A 247 -16.23 -13.56 9.02
C LEU A 247 -16.75 -14.77 9.79
N LYS A 248 -17.34 -14.54 10.97
CA LYS A 248 -17.79 -15.56 11.90
C LYS A 248 -16.67 -16.54 12.26
N ALA A 249 -15.56 -16.02 12.78
CA ALA A 249 -14.33 -16.74 13.08
C ALA A 249 -14.13 -16.87 14.59
N PRO A 250 -14.30 -18.04 15.18
CA PRO A 250 -14.05 -18.24 16.62
C PRO A 250 -12.61 -17.93 17.05
N ASP A 251 -11.65 -18.16 16.16
CA ASP A 251 -10.21 -18.00 16.40
C ASP A 251 -9.56 -17.10 15.33
N ASP A 252 -10.13 -15.92 15.10
CA ASP A 252 -9.74 -14.97 14.05
C ASP A 252 -8.25 -14.60 14.07
N TRP A 253 -7.62 -14.48 15.27
CA TRP A 253 -6.20 -14.14 15.37
C TRP A 253 -5.28 -15.20 14.78
N ASN A 254 -5.54 -16.47 15.10
CA ASN A 254 -4.77 -17.59 14.56
C ASN A 254 -5.08 -17.84 13.08
N ASP A 255 -6.34 -17.66 12.66
CA ASP A 255 -6.72 -17.74 11.26
C ASP A 255 -5.91 -16.76 10.41
N HIS A 256 -5.86 -15.48 10.81
CA HIS A 256 -5.12 -14.46 10.09
C HIS A 256 -3.61 -14.74 10.07
N LYS A 257 -3.05 -15.23 11.18
CA LYS A 257 -1.64 -15.63 11.22
C LYS A 257 -1.33 -16.72 10.20
N LYS A 258 -2.15 -17.78 10.16
CA LYS A 258 -2.00 -18.88 9.19
C LYS A 258 -2.14 -18.39 7.74
N LEU A 259 -3.14 -17.52 7.48
CA LEU A 259 -3.35 -16.91 6.17
C LEU A 259 -2.12 -16.13 5.71
N TYR A 260 -1.51 -15.33 6.59
CA TYR A 260 -0.30 -14.56 6.24
C TYR A 260 0.92 -15.45 6.05
N GLU A 261 1.16 -16.44 6.93
CA GLU A 261 2.26 -17.38 6.77
C GLU A 261 2.14 -18.14 5.45
N TYR A 262 0.96 -18.60 5.10
CA TYR A 262 0.69 -19.22 3.80
C TYR A 262 0.91 -18.21 2.65
N GLY A 263 0.26 -17.06 2.72
CA GLY A 263 0.31 -16.07 1.63
C GLY A 263 1.73 -15.62 1.31
N PHE A 264 2.51 -15.22 2.32
CA PHE A 264 3.90 -14.83 2.09
C PHE A 264 4.81 -15.97 1.64
N SER A 265 4.48 -17.22 1.95
CA SER A 265 5.22 -18.37 1.44
C SER A 265 5.11 -18.54 -0.08
N LEU A 266 4.11 -17.93 -0.71
CA LEU A 266 3.91 -17.95 -2.16
C LEU A 266 4.82 -16.94 -2.90
N TYR A 267 5.49 -16.06 -2.16
CA TYR A 267 6.33 -15.02 -2.72
C TYR A 267 7.81 -15.33 -2.49
N GLU A 268 8.62 -14.76 -3.34
CA GLU A 268 10.07 -14.73 -3.20
C GLU A 268 10.58 -13.31 -3.48
N ASN A 269 11.73 -13.02 -2.93
CA ASN A 269 12.34 -11.72 -3.06
C ASN A 269 13.36 -11.76 -4.20
N ILE A 270 13.13 -10.98 -5.24
CA ILE A 270 14.10 -10.76 -6.31
C ILE A 270 14.81 -9.42 -6.08
N THR A 271 16.14 -9.43 -6.18
CA THR A 271 16.92 -8.20 -6.30
C THR A 271 16.92 -7.82 -7.76
N GLY A 272 16.19 -6.75 -8.11
CA GLY A 272 16.16 -6.29 -9.49
C GLY A 272 17.47 -5.59 -9.86
N GLU A 273 18.51 -6.33 -10.21
CA GLU A 273 19.50 -5.83 -11.16
C GLU A 273 18.77 -5.67 -12.50
N THR A 274 18.04 -4.57 -12.61
CA THR A 274 17.46 -4.18 -13.90
C THR A 274 18.62 -3.91 -14.85
N SER A 275 18.64 -4.52 -16.01
CA SER A 275 19.52 -4.15 -17.13
C SER A 275 19.10 -2.78 -17.66
N LEU A 276 19.27 -1.75 -16.83
CA LEU A 276 19.17 -0.37 -17.28
C LEU A 276 20.37 -0.08 -18.19
N PRO A 277 20.20 0.76 -19.21
CA PRO A 277 21.36 1.33 -19.87
C PRO A 277 22.19 2.11 -18.83
N ASP A 278 23.50 1.92 -18.83
CA ASP A 278 24.39 2.63 -17.89
C ASP A 278 24.31 4.14 -18.07
N ARG A 279 24.05 4.60 -19.28
CA ARG A 279 24.06 6.02 -19.67
C ARG A 279 22.90 6.36 -20.60
N VAL A 280 22.51 7.64 -20.58
CA VAL A 280 21.55 8.23 -21.53
C VAL A 280 22.20 9.38 -22.28
N SER A 281 21.78 9.59 -23.53
CA SER A 281 22.31 10.66 -24.38
C SER A 281 21.86 12.04 -23.90
N VAL A 282 22.77 13.00 -23.90
CA VAL A 282 22.52 14.41 -23.55
C VAL A 282 22.96 15.32 -24.68
N SER A 283 22.12 16.30 -25.01
CA SER A 283 22.41 17.34 -25.99
C SER A 283 22.61 18.69 -25.30
N GLY A 284 23.50 19.51 -25.85
CA GLY A 284 23.77 20.86 -25.32
C GLY A 284 24.72 20.87 -24.11
N SER A 285 25.40 19.76 -23.83
CA SER A 285 26.46 19.63 -22.83
C SER A 285 27.79 19.26 -23.52
N ASN A 286 28.91 19.50 -22.81
CA ASN A 286 30.21 18.95 -23.22
C ASN A 286 30.23 17.42 -23.09
N GLU A 287 29.40 16.88 -22.23
CA GLU A 287 29.19 15.46 -22.04
C GLU A 287 28.09 14.99 -23.00
N ASN A 288 28.41 14.06 -23.91
CA ASN A 288 27.42 13.50 -24.85
C ASN A 288 26.45 12.53 -24.19
N SER A 289 26.75 12.09 -22.97
CA SER A 289 25.92 11.16 -22.18
C SER A 289 26.23 11.29 -20.69
N ILE A 290 25.26 10.94 -19.85
CA ILE A 290 25.41 10.88 -18.41
C ILE A 290 25.01 9.52 -17.87
N LYS A 291 25.58 9.13 -16.75
CA LYS A 291 25.18 7.93 -16.01
C LYS A 291 23.81 8.13 -15.38
N ILE A 292 23.06 7.05 -15.36
CA ILE A 292 21.77 6.98 -14.68
C ILE A 292 21.80 5.90 -13.59
N ARG A 293 20.88 6.00 -12.65
CA ARG A 293 20.70 5.00 -11.59
C ARG A 293 19.23 4.88 -11.23
N ASN A 294 18.83 3.72 -10.73
CA ASN A 294 17.58 3.58 -10.00
C ASN A 294 17.70 4.30 -8.65
N LEU A 295 16.66 5.00 -8.26
CA LEU A 295 16.61 5.65 -6.94
C LEU A 295 16.47 4.61 -5.82
N ILE A 296 15.92 3.46 -6.15
CA ILE A 296 15.53 2.43 -5.19
C ILE A 296 16.16 1.09 -5.61
N ASN A 297 17.17 0.66 -4.86
CA ASN A 297 17.72 -0.70 -4.93
C ASN A 297 16.92 -1.66 -4.04
N ASP A 298 15.58 -1.60 -4.13
CA ASP A 298 14.75 -2.41 -3.26
C ASP A 298 14.64 -3.84 -3.78
N THR A 299 14.68 -4.74 -2.84
CA THR A 299 14.16 -6.09 -2.98
C THR A 299 12.68 -6.01 -3.37
N ILE A 300 12.29 -6.75 -4.39
CA ILE A 300 10.92 -6.79 -4.88
C ILE A 300 10.38 -8.17 -4.58
N SER A 301 9.28 -8.19 -3.84
CA SER A 301 8.57 -9.43 -3.56
C SER A 301 7.66 -9.78 -4.74
N VAL A 302 7.92 -10.90 -5.40
CA VAL A 302 7.15 -11.40 -6.54
C VAL A 302 6.59 -12.77 -6.22
N LYS A 303 5.45 -13.11 -6.79
CA LYS A 303 4.88 -14.45 -6.63
C LYS A 303 5.75 -15.46 -7.36
N LYS A 304 6.08 -16.57 -6.71
CA LYS A 304 6.86 -17.67 -7.28
C LYS A 304 6.24 -18.15 -8.57
N ASP A 305 7.08 -18.59 -9.52
CA ASP A 305 6.66 -19.10 -10.82
C ASP A 305 5.87 -18.09 -11.69
N SER A 306 5.98 -16.79 -11.40
CA SER A 306 5.35 -15.73 -12.19
C SER A 306 6.21 -15.29 -13.36
N ASP A 307 5.57 -14.88 -14.47
CA ASP A 307 6.24 -14.16 -15.55
C ASP A 307 6.53 -12.72 -15.11
N ILE A 308 7.82 -12.38 -14.96
CA ILE A 308 8.25 -11.05 -14.56
C ILE A 308 8.81 -10.31 -15.76
N GLN A 309 8.19 -9.19 -16.09
CA GLN A 309 8.60 -8.32 -17.19
C GLN A 309 8.95 -6.93 -16.69
N LEU A 310 10.03 -6.37 -17.23
CA LEU A 310 10.52 -5.03 -16.91
C LEU A 310 10.32 -4.12 -18.11
N LYS A 311 9.60 -3.02 -17.92
CA LYS A 311 9.41 -1.99 -18.95
C LYS A 311 10.13 -0.71 -18.55
N VAL A 312 11.25 -0.44 -19.20
CA VAL A 312 12.02 0.80 -19.03
C VAL A 312 11.42 1.90 -19.89
N ILE A 313 11.12 3.05 -19.28
CA ILE A 313 10.58 4.23 -19.96
C ILE A 313 11.59 5.36 -19.79
N LEU A 314 12.34 5.65 -20.83
CA LEU A 314 13.31 6.72 -20.95
C LEU A 314 13.07 7.49 -22.25
N LYS A 315 13.47 8.77 -22.30
CA LYS A 315 13.53 9.51 -23.57
C LYS A 315 14.77 9.06 -24.36
N ASN A 316 14.71 9.19 -25.68
CA ASN A 316 15.85 8.86 -26.52
C ASN A 316 17.07 9.74 -26.27
N PHE A 317 16.85 11.00 -25.81
CA PHE A 317 17.88 11.94 -25.40
C PHE A 317 17.30 13.02 -24.47
N TYR A 318 18.17 13.69 -23.76
CA TYR A 318 17.85 14.75 -22.80
C TYR A 318 18.62 16.03 -23.17
N TYR A 319 18.16 17.18 -22.68
CA TYR A 319 18.84 18.47 -22.88
C TYR A 319 19.51 18.94 -21.58
N ALA A 320 20.73 19.46 -21.70
CA ALA A 320 21.36 20.18 -20.59
C ALA A 320 20.63 21.52 -20.31
N PRO A 321 20.60 22.02 -19.05
CA PRO A 321 21.30 21.42 -17.90
C PRO A 321 20.51 20.27 -17.28
N ILE A 322 21.24 19.29 -16.74
CA ILE A 322 20.70 18.21 -15.92
C ILE A 322 21.49 18.20 -14.62
N LYS A 323 20.82 18.01 -13.51
CA LYS A 323 21.45 17.87 -12.21
C LYS A 323 21.31 16.45 -11.66
N THR A 324 22.29 16.07 -10.88
CA THR A 324 22.22 14.79 -10.13
C THR A 324 20.92 14.70 -9.35
N ASN A 325 20.23 13.57 -9.45
CA ASN A 325 18.89 13.28 -8.95
C ASN A 325 17.70 13.86 -9.75
N ASP A 326 17.93 14.55 -10.86
CA ASP A 326 16.83 14.90 -11.77
C ASP A 326 16.17 13.62 -12.30
N ILE A 327 14.83 13.59 -12.31
CA ILE A 327 14.05 12.45 -12.80
C ILE A 327 14.16 12.36 -14.31
N LEU A 328 14.70 11.27 -14.82
CA LEU A 328 14.88 11.02 -16.25
C LEU A 328 13.85 10.03 -16.82
N GLY A 329 13.30 9.17 -15.97
CA GLY A 329 12.34 8.16 -16.41
C GLY A 329 11.91 7.23 -15.30
N LYS A 330 11.42 6.06 -15.70
CA LYS A 330 10.95 5.04 -14.76
C LYS A 330 11.08 3.63 -15.32
N VAL A 331 11.13 2.66 -14.41
CA VAL A 331 10.94 1.24 -14.69
C VAL A 331 9.60 0.82 -14.12
N ILE A 332 8.80 0.14 -14.92
CA ILE A 332 7.57 -0.51 -14.44
C ILE A 332 7.81 -2.02 -14.45
N ILE A 333 7.55 -2.64 -13.31
CA ILE A 333 7.69 -4.07 -13.11
C ILE A 333 6.31 -4.69 -13.23
N TYR A 334 6.19 -5.65 -14.12
CA TYR A 334 4.95 -6.40 -14.36
C TYR A 334 5.11 -7.83 -13.84
N GLN A 335 4.06 -8.34 -13.20
CA GLN A 335 3.91 -9.74 -12.83
C GLN A 335 2.67 -10.28 -13.54
N ASN A 336 2.85 -11.30 -14.38
CA ASN A 336 1.77 -11.88 -15.19
C ASN A 336 0.98 -10.83 -16.00
N GLY A 337 1.68 -9.81 -16.52
CA GLY A 337 1.08 -8.71 -17.28
C GLY A 337 0.46 -7.57 -16.46
N PHE A 338 0.42 -7.67 -15.12
CA PHE A 338 -0.08 -6.61 -14.23
C PHE A 338 1.07 -5.80 -13.63
N PRO A 339 1.01 -4.46 -13.63
CA PRO A 339 2.04 -3.63 -13.00
C PRO A 339 1.96 -3.77 -11.48
N ILE A 340 3.08 -4.16 -10.86
CA ILE A 340 3.18 -4.36 -9.41
C ILE A 340 4.04 -3.31 -8.72
N LYS A 341 5.01 -2.71 -9.42
CA LYS A 341 5.88 -1.68 -8.86
C LYS A 341 6.39 -0.73 -9.94
N GLU A 342 6.58 0.53 -9.55
CA GLU A 342 7.23 1.55 -10.36
C GLU A 342 8.46 2.06 -9.62
N GLN A 343 9.61 2.16 -10.31
CA GLN A 343 10.86 2.70 -9.79
C GLN A 343 11.29 3.90 -10.63
N ILE A 344 11.72 4.97 -9.98
CA ILE A 344 12.18 6.19 -10.64
C ILE A 344 13.64 6.05 -11.06
N ILE A 345 13.95 6.44 -12.28
CA ILE A 345 15.30 6.54 -12.82
C ILE A 345 15.74 8.00 -12.74
N VAL A 346 16.92 8.23 -12.17
CA VAL A 346 17.47 9.58 -12.00
C VAL A 346 18.86 9.72 -12.61
N ALA A 347 19.27 10.97 -12.86
CA ALA A 347 20.64 11.30 -13.22
C ALA A 347 21.59 10.97 -12.06
N ALA A 348 22.69 10.28 -12.36
CA ALA A 348 23.77 10.01 -11.41
C ALA A 348 24.92 11.03 -11.53
N GLU A 349 24.92 11.84 -12.58
CA GLU A 349 25.93 12.84 -12.91
C GLU A 349 25.26 14.13 -13.39
N ASP A 350 25.95 15.27 -13.22
CA ASP A 350 25.52 16.55 -13.75
C ASP A 350 25.89 16.65 -15.24
N ALA A 351 25.08 17.39 -16.01
CA ALA A 351 25.40 17.83 -17.37
C ALA A 351 25.14 19.34 -17.50
N ASP A 352 26.19 20.13 -17.48
CA ASP A 352 26.05 21.57 -17.62
C ASP A 352 25.96 22.00 -19.10
N VAL A 353 25.28 23.12 -19.34
CA VAL A 353 25.16 23.69 -20.69
C VAL A 353 26.54 24.08 -21.21
N ILE A 354 26.81 23.81 -22.49
CA ILE A 354 27.99 24.29 -23.18
C ILE A 354 28.05 25.83 -23.07
N LYS A 355 29.04 26.35 -22.36
CA LYS A 355 29.31 27.78 -22.36
C LYS A 355 29.95 28.12 -23.71
N GLU A 356 29.24 28.84 -24.57
CA GLU A 356 29.86 29.42 -25.75
C GLU A 356 31.10 30.20 -25.32
N THR A 357 32.28 29.67 -25.56
CA THR A 357 33.50 30.46 -25.53
C THR A 357 33.34 31.49 -26.65
N LYS A 358 33.06 32.75 -26.31
CA LYS A 358 33.15 33.85 -27.26
C LYS A 358 34.53 33.75 -27.89
N SER A 359 34.62 33.15 -29.09
CA SER A 359 35.83 33.20 -29.89
C SER A 359 36.14 34.69 -30.01
N LYS A 360 37.32 35.10 -29.56
CA LYS A 360 37.80 36.48 -29.82
C LYS A 360 37.71 36.67 -31.30
N LYS A 361 36.65 37.35 -31.78
CA LYS A 361 36.59 37.80 -33.15
C LYS A 361 37.85 38.61 -33.35
N GLN A 362 38.83 38.02 -34.04
CA GLN A 362 40.00 38.79 -34.49
C GLN A 362 39.48 40.02 -35.21
N SER A 363 39.85 41.18 -34.74
CA SER A 363 39.38 42.43 -35.34
C SER A 363 39.76 42.39 -36.82
N ILE A 364 38.96 43.03 -37.67
CA ILE A 364 39.25 43.15 -39.13
C ILE A 364 40.68 43.66 -39.33
N LYS A 365 41.17 44.52 -38.44
CA LYS A 365 42.57 44.99 -38.44
C LYS A 365 43.59 43.89 -38.24
N GLN A 366 43.35 42.91 -37.35
CA GLN A 366 44.25 41.76 -37.11
C GLN A 366 44.28 40.81 -38.30
N ARG A 367 43.12 40.57 -38.93
CA ARG A 367 43.04 39.75 -40.17
C ARG A 367 43.75 40.43 -41.33
N PHE A 368 43.63 41.76 -41.47
CA PHE A 368 44.32 42.54 -42.48
C PHE A 368 45.85 42.58 -42.25
N PHE A 369 46.30 42.67 -41.00
CA PHE A 369 47.71 42.58 -40.66
C PHE A 369 48.34 41.19 -40.97
N ILE A 370 47.66 40.12 -40.65
CA ILE A 370 48.08 38.74 -40.96
C ILE A 370 48.09 38.52 -42.49
N PHE A 371 47.16 39.11 -43.22
CA PHE A 371 47.12 39.04 -44.68
C PHE A 371 48.32 39.80 -45.31
N ILE A 372 48.65 40.95 -44.82
CA ILE A 372 49.79 41.77 -45.29
C ILE A 372 51.13 41.02 -44.91
N GLU A 373 51.28 40.51 -43.69
CA GLU A 373 52.48 39.75 -43.33
C GLU A 373 52.68 38.48 -44.21
N ASN A 374 51.61 37.80 -44.56
CA ASN A 374 51.71 36.64 -45.46
C ASN A 374 52.02 37.04 -46.91
N LEU A 375 51.65 38.28 -47.39
CA LEU A 375 51.95 38.73 -48.68
C LEU A 375 53.46 39.08 -48.83
N PHE A 376 54.12 39.52 -47.74
CA PHE A 376 55.55 39.88 -47.75
C PHE A 376 56.50 38.73 -47.34
N LYS A 377 55.99 37.60 -46.92
CA LYS A 377 56.80 36.39 -46.68
C LYS A 377 56.95 35.48 -47.90
N GLY A 378 56.38 35.86 -49.06
CA GLY A 378 56.45 35.15 -50.32
C GLY A 378 57.36 35.72 -51.36
N TRP A 379 58.31 36.60 -50.96
CA TRP A 379 59.39 37.10 -51.82
C TRP A 379 60.74 36.84 -51.22
#